data_c9247232432f33cb43cc987c4ea03c23
#
_entry.id   c9247232432f33cb43cc987c4ea03c23
#
_cell.length_a   1.000
_cell.length_b   1.000
_cell.length_c   1.000
_cell.angle_alpha   90.00
_cell.angle_beta   90.00
_cell.angle_gamma   90.00
#
_symmetry.space_group_name_H-M   'P 1'
#
loop_
_entity.id
_entity.type
_entity.pdbx_description
1 polymer ?
#
loop_
_entity_poly.entity_id
_entity_poly.type
_entity_poly.pdbx_seq_one_letter_code
_entity_poly.pdbx_strand_id
1 'polypeptide(L)'
;MAKYVGRSKQRFYAKKTAAKIMVSCFLVIVACGTLLCYGRQQKGWKTSIDSMEDDNVLSHPSVHDSRSKKEVRADYEQFLQEVFRENVTSDGITLNYTLKNPTDYGIKNVKPMLGHYTKEAMQNARMLTENELAVLERYDYDKLNEEQQLAYDVLHTVWKQDLSGDNVDEYQEPLSPTTGTQTQLPVILTEYHFWDKESVDTYLQLLQKIPDYFDEIITFEQQRSKEGLFMSKRTAQDIITQCKEFVALPEKNFMITTF
;
A
#
# COMPACT_ATOMS: atom_id res chain seq x y z
N MET A 1 6.38 3.45 -44.67
CA MET A 1 7.26 3.16 -43.50
C MET A 1 7.18 4.22 -42.37
N ALA A 2 6.80 5.45 -42.58
CA ALA A 2 6.76 6.49 -41.53
C ALA A 2 5.65 6.33 -40.45
N LYS A 3 4.56 5.62 -40.72
CA LYS A 3 3.45 5.39 -39.75
C LYS A 3 3.78 4.40 -38.62
N TYR A 4 4.76 3.52 -38.78
CA TYR A 4 5.13 2.52 -37.80
C TYR A 4 6.11 3.04 -36.75
N VAL A 5 6.94 4.01 -37.09
CA VAL A 5 7.93 4.62 -36.17
C VAL A 5 7.25 5.54 -35.14
N GLY A 6 6.13 6.18 -35.50
CA GLY A 6 5.38 7.05 -34.58
C GLY A 6 4.67 6.28 -33.45
N ARG A 7 4.15 5.07 -33.74
CA ARG A 7 3.45 4.25 -32.74
C ARG A 7 4.36 3.65 -31.68
N SER A 8 5.61 3.31 -32.05
CA SER A 8 6.58 2.78 -31.06
C SER A 8 7.08 3.85 -30.09
N LYS A 9 7.32 5.08 -30.59
CA LYS A 9 7.69 6.23 -29.75
C LYS A 9 6.55 6.65 -28.82
N GLN A 10 5.31 6.70 -29.29
CA GLN A 10 4.16 7.01 -28.45
C GLN A 10 3.93 5.96 -27.36
N ARG A 11 4.10 4.67 -27.65
CA ARG A 11 4.05 3.59 -26.64
C ARG A 11 5.18 3.69 -25.62
N PHE A 12 6.38 4.09 -26.05
CA PHE A 12 7.53 4.27 -25.17
C PHE A 12 7.36 5.47 -24.23
N TYR A 13 6.83 6.60 -24.73
CA TYR A 13 6.49 7.77 -23.91
C TYR A 13 5.31 7.49 -22.98
N ALA A 14 4.28 6.78 -23.43
CA ALA A 14 3.16 6.38 -22.59
C ALA A 14 3.61 5.45 -21.45
N LYS A 15 4.53 4.52 -21.68
CA LYS A 15 5.10 3.66 -20.64
C LYS A 15 5.94 4.44 -19.63
N LYS A 16 6.75 5.42 -20.06
CA LYS A 16 7.51 6.30 -19.14
C LYS A 16 6.59 7.20 -18.32
N THR A 17 5.52 7.72 -18.90
CA THR A 17 4.55 8.55 -18.19
C THR A 17 3.72 7.72 -17.21
N ALA A 18 3.33 6.51 -17.59
CA ALA A 18 2.63 5.56 -16.70
C ALA A 18 3.51 5.16 -15.50
N ALA A 19 4.79 4.86 -15.71
CA ALA A 19 5.73 4.57 -14.61
C ALA A 19 5.88 5.76 -13.66
N LYS A 20 5.97 7.00 -14.17
CA LYS A 20 6.04 8.22 -13.34
C LYS A 20 4.75 8.47 -12.54
N ILE A 21 3.58 8.20 -13.15
CA ILE A 21 2.28 8.29 -12.46
C ILE A 21 2.17 7.20 -11.39
N MET A 22 2.65 5.98 -11.66
CA MET A 22 2.58 4.87 -10.71
C MET A 22 3.46 5.08 -9.48
N VAL A 23 4.70 5.55 -9.64
CA VAL A 23 5.55 5.94 -8.50
C VAL A 23 4.89 7.07 -7.71
N SER A 24 4.27 8.05 -8.38
CA SER A 24 3.55 9.14 -7.72
C SER A 24 2.29 8.65 -6.99
N CYS A 25 1.51 7.72 -7.55
CA CYS A 25 0.34 7.15 -6.89
C CYS A 25 0.72 6.24 -5.72
N PHE A 26 1.79 5.46 -5.86
CA PHE A 26 2.34 4.64 -4.77
C PHE A 26 2.81 5.52 -3.60
N LEU A 27 3.52 6.62 -3.90
CA LEU A 27 3.91 7.61 -2.89
C LEU A 27 2.71 8.27 -2.20
N VAL A 28 1.61 8.51 -2.92
CA VAL A 28 0.38 9.07 -2.34
C VAL A 28 -0.34 8.03 -1.47
N ILE A 29 -0.40 6.77 -1.87
CA ILE A 29 -1.05 5.71 -1.09
C ILE A 29 -0.24 5.41 0.18
N VAL A 30 1.08 5.30 0.08
CA VAL A 30 1.98 5.12 1.24
C VAL A 30 1.96 6.37 2.13
N ALA A 31 2.02 7.58 1.56
CA ALA A 31 1.93 8.82 2.32
C ALA A 31 0.56 9.04 2.96
N CYS A 32 -0.54 8.63 2.32
CA CYS A 32 -1.88 8.67 2.93
C CYS A 32 -2.02 7.64 4.05
N GLY A 33 -1.47 6.44 3.89
CA GLY A 33 -1.44 5.42 4.95
C GLY A 33 -0.66 5.89 6.18
N THR A 34 0.51 6.48 5.98
CA THR A 34 1.36 7.00 7.06
C THR A 34 0.83 8.32 7.66
N LEU A 35 0.26 9.24 6.86
CA LEU A 35 -0.32 10.49 7.35
C LEU A 35 -1.59 10.27 8.18
N LEU A 36 -2.36 9.21 7.92
CA LEU A 36 -3.53 8.87 8.73
C LEU A 36 -3.14 8.32 10.12
N CYS A 37 -1.97 7.69 10.26
CA CYS A 37 -1.43 7.29 11.55
C CYS A 37 -0.87 8.46 12.40
N TYR A 38 -0.47 9.59 11.77
CA TYR A 38 0.22 10.70 12.44
C TYR A 38 -0.68 11.85 12.93
N GLY A 39 -1.98 11.82 12.71
CA GLY A 39 -2.90 12.94 13.02
C GLY A 39 -3.08 13.30 14.51
N ARG A 40 -2.37 12.71 15.46
CA ARG A 40 -2.68 12.89 16.91
C ARG A 40 -1.57 13.42 17.82
N GLN A 41 -0.45 13.93 17.31
CA GLN A 41 0.58 14.56 18.16
C GLN A 41 0.91 16.01 17.80
N GLN A 42 -0.09 16.89 17.79
CA GLN A 42 0.14 18.34 17.50
C GLN A 42 0.78 19.16 18.64
N LYS A 43 1.18 18.60 19.77
CA LYS A 43 1.88 19.36 20.82
C LYS A 43 3.41 19.21 20.85
N GLY A 44 4.00 18.25 20.13
CA GLY A 44 5.45 18.03 20.02
C GLY A 44 6.08 18.47 18.68
N TRP A 45 5.28 18.84 17.72
CA TRP A 45 5.71 19.07 16.33
C TRP A 45 6.69 20.23 16.15
N LYS A 46 6.50 21.35 16.85
CA LYS A 46 7.38 22.53 16.70
C LYS A 46 8.79 22.35 17.24
N THR A 47 8.98 21.50 18.25
CA THR A 47 10.31 21.22 18.82
C THR A 47 11.09 20.15 18.06
N SER A 48 10.44 19.33 17.24
CA SER A 48 11.12 18.29 16.45
C SER A 48 11.62 18.80 15.10
N ILE A 49 10.96 19.80 14.50
CA ILE A 49 11.40 20.36 13.21
C ILE A 49 12.70 21.16 13.38
N ASP A 50 12.82 21.97 14.43
CA ASP A 50 14.03 22.75 14.68
C ASP A 50 15.27 21.90 15.07
N SER A 51 15.07 20.61 15.46
CA SER A 51 16.15 19.68 15.73
C SER A 51 16.48 18.74 14.54
N MET A 52 15.70 18.79 13.45
CA MET A 52 15.92 17.98 12.25
C MET A 52 16.77 18.69 11.19
N GLU A 53 17.13 19.94 11.38
CA GLU A 53 17.84 20.71 10.35
C GLU A 53 19.34 20.40 10.21
N ASP A 54 19.97 19.63 11.12
CA ASP A 54 21.45 19.52 11.08
C ASP A 54 22.08 18.13 11.03
N ASP A 55 21.33 16.99 11.17
CA ASP A 55 22.00 15.67 11.31
C ASP A 55 21.46 14.54 10.41
N ASN A 56 20.60 14.78 9.47
CA ASN A 56 20.09 13.71 8.61
C ASN A 56 20.37 13.94 7.11
N VAL A 57 21.62 14.09 6.77
CA VAL A 57 22.09 13.63 5.46
C VAL A 57 21.78 12.15 5.41
N LEU A 58 20.90 11.73 4.49
CA LEU A 58 20.60 10.32 4.24
C LEU A 58 21.92 9.57 4.05
N SER A 59 22.42 8.93 5.10
CA SER A 59 23.68 8.20 5.04
C SER A 59 23.38 6.87 4.36
N HIS A 60 23.76 6.76 3.09
CA HIS A 60 23.67 5.52 2.36
C HIS A 60 24.79 4.56 2.78
N PRO A 61 24.52 3.26 2.88
CA PRO A 61 25.58 2.28 3.09
C PRO A 61 26.65 2.41 2.00
N SER A 62 27.92 2.46 2.40
CA SER A 62 29.02 2.46 1.46
C SER A 62 29.18 1.06 0.85
N VAL A 63 28.58 0.83 -0.30
CA VAL A 63 28.66 -0.44 -1.02
C VAL A 63 29.60 -0.28 -2.21
N HIS A 64 30.60 -1.19 -2.31
CA HIS A 64 31.46 -1.25 -3.47
C HIS A 64 31.01 -2.39 -4.40
N ASP A 65 30.33 -2.04 -5.49
CA ASP A 65 29.92 -2.98 -6.52
C ASP A 65 30.88 -2.95 -7.70
N SER A 66 31.44 -4.09 -8.10
CA SER A 66 32.38 -4.18 -9.22
C SER A 66 31.72 -4.09 -10.60
N ARG A 67 30.39 -4.21 -10.67
CA ARG A 67 29.62 -4.13 -11.92
C ARG A 67 29.64 -2.72 -12.51
N SER A 68 29.41 -2.61 -13.80
CA SER A 68 29.27 -1.30 -14.47
C SER A 68 28.01 -0.58 -14.03
N LYS A 69 27.98 0.76 -14.15
CA LYS A 69 26.76 1.57 -13.90
C LYS A 69 25.54 1.06 -14.69
N LYS A 70 25.74 0.58 -15.91
CA LYS A 70 24.66 0.06 -16.75
C LYS A 70 24.05 -1.21 -16.18
N GLU A 71 24.88 -2.12 -15.70
CA GLU A 71 24.44 -3.40 -15.11
C GLU A 71 23.71 -3.16 -13.80
N VAL A 72 24.27 -2.33 -12.90
CA VAL A 72 23.63 -1.99 -11.62
C VAL A 72 22.27 -1.33 -11.84
N ARG A 73 22.16 -0.37 -12.77
CA ARG A 73 20.90 0.31 -13.10
C ARG A 73 19.86 -0.64 -13.68
N ALA A 74 20.25 -1.60 -14.51
CA ALA A 74 19.33 -2.56 -15.08
C ALA A 74 18.80 -3.55 -14.04
N ASP A 75 19.66 -3.99 -13.15
CA ASP A 75 19.33 -4.88 -12.04
C ASP A 75 18.42 -4.18 -11.02
N TYR A 76 18.73 -2.92 -10.68
CA TYR A 76 17.90 -2.09 -9.82
C TYR A 76 16.49 -1.84 -10.39
N GLU A 77 16.39 -1.62 -11.70
CA GLU A 77 15.09 -1.50 -12.37
C GLU A 77 14.26 -2.78 -12.26
N GLN A 78 14.90 -3.94 -12.37
CA GLN A 78 14.23 -5.22 -12.16
C GLN A 78 13.75 -5.37 -10.71
N PHE A 79 14.58 -5.03 -9.74
CA PHE A 79 14.20 -5.00 -8.33
C PHE A 79 12.98 -4.10 -8.08
N LEU A 80 12.97 -2.88 -8.61
CA LEU A 80 11.80 -1.99 -8.48
C LEU A 80 10.53 -2.58 -9.11
N GLN A 81 10.66 -3.31 -10.20
CA GLN A 81 9.52 -3.99 -10.81
C GLN A 81 9.01 -5.17 -9.98
N GLU A 82 9.88 -5.86 -9.26
CA GLU A 82 9.51 -6.94 -8.34
C GLU A 82 8.78 -6.36 -7.13
N VAL A 83 9.35 -5.36 -6.47
CA VAL A 83 8.70 -4.61 -5.37
C VAL A 83 7.32 -4.10 -5.80
N PHE A 84 7.21 -3.51 -6.99
CA PHE A 84 5.93 -3.04 -7.51
C PHE A 84 4.92 -4.19 -7.67
N ARG A 85 5.33 -5.33 -8.25
CA ARG A 85 4.44 -6.49 -8.44
C ARG A 85 3.95 -7.05 -7.10
N GLU A 86 4.82 -7.21 -6.14
CA GLU A 86 4.48 -7.71 -4.81
C GLU A 86 3.45 -6.79 -4.15
N ASN A 87 3.67 -5.49 -4.20
CA ASN A 87 2.76 -4.52 -3.61
C ASN A 87 1.38 -4.50 -4.29
N VAL A 88 1.30 -4.44 -5.62
CA VAL A 88 -0.01 -4.38 -6.31
C VAL A 88 -0.77 -5.69 -6.26
N THR A 89 -0.12 -6.81 -5.95
CA THR A 89 -0.77 -8.11 -5.81
C THR A 89 -1.07 -8.48 -4.36
N SER A 90 -0.74 -7.61 -3.41
CA SER A 90 -0.99 -7.83 -1.98
C SER A 90 -2.48 -8.01 -1.66
N ASP A 91 -3.35 -7.34 -2.42
CA ASP A 91 -4.79 -7.55 -2.38
C ASP A 91 -5.45 -7.30 -3.75
N GLY A 92 -6.64 -7.89 -3.94
CA GLY A 92 -7.34 -7.84 -5.23
C GLY A 92 -7.94 -6.48 -5.56
N ILE A 93 -8.15 -5.64 -4.56
CA ILE A 93 -8.69 -4.28 -4.73
C ILE A 93 -7.58 -3.38 -5.24
N THR A 94 -6.43 -3.36 -4.58
CA THR A 94 -5.25 -2.59 -5.01
C THR A 94 -4.85 -2.94 -6.43
N LEU A 95 -4.86 -4.22 -6.80
CA LEU A 95 -4.59 -4.66 -8.15
C LEU A 95 -5.57 -4.05 -9.18
N ASN A 96 -6.87 -4.13 -8.89
CA ASN A 96 -7.92 -3.65 -9.78
C ASN A 96 -7.86 -2.12 -10.00
N TYR A 97 -7.57 -1.38 -8.93
CA TYR A 97 -7.42 0.07 -8.98
C TYR A 97 -6.16 0.52 -9.71
N THR A 98 -5.07 -0.22 -9.53
CA THR A 98 -3.75 0.19 -10.03
C THR A 98 -3.57 -0.18 -11.49
N LEU A 99 -4.05 -1.35 -11.91
CA LEU A 99 -3.75 -1.91 -13.23
C LEU A 99 -5.01 -2.34 -13.99
N LYS A 100 -5.24 -1.69 -15.13
CA LYS A 100 -6.27 -2.14 -16.08
C LYS A 100 -5.92 -3.48 -16.72
N ASN A 101 -4.65 -3.68 -17.09
CA ASN A 101 -4.15 -4.88 -17.74
C ASN A 101 -2.97 -5.46 -16.94
N PRO A 102 -3.19 -6.22 -15.88
CA PRO A 102 -2.10 -6.79 -15.07
C PRO A 102 -1.12 -7.66 -15.87
N THR A 103 -1.60 -8.33 -16.93
CA THR A 103 -0.77 -9.17 -17.80
C THR A 103 0.33 -8.41 -18.55
N ASP A 104 0.16 -7.10 -18.79
CA ASP A 104 1.21 -6.25 -19.38
C ASP A 104 2.44 -6.10 -18.47
N TYR A 105 2.26 -6.38 -17.18
CA TYR A 105 3.28 -6.34 -16.13
C TYR A 105 3.72 -7.75 -15.69
N GLY A 106 3.31 -8.79 -16.45
CA GLY A 106 3.60 -10.19 -16.12
C GLY A 106 2.81 -10.76 -14.95
N ILE A 107 1.81 -10.03 -14.45
CA ILE A 107 0.94 -10.44 -13.34
C ILE A 107 -0.17 -11.34 -13.89
N LYS A 108 -0.27 -12.57 -13.35
CA LYS A 108 -1.26 -13.57 -13.75
C LYS A 108 -1.74 -14.36 -12.55
N ASN A 109 -2.98 -14.84 -12.61
CA ASN A 109 -3.55 -15.76 -11.62
C ASN A 109 -3.49 -15.23 -10.17
N VAL A 110 -3.72 -13.94 -9.97
CA VAL A 110 -3.77 -13.35 -8.63
C VAL A 110 -5.02 -13.84 -7.92
N LYS A 111 -4.84 -14.37 -6.71
CA LYS A 111 -5.97 -14.83 -5.90
C LYS A 111 -6.72 -13.61 -5.34
N PRO A 112 -8.06 -13.56 -5.43
CA PRO A 112 -8.83 -12.51 -4.77
C PRO A 112 -8.68 -12.61 -3.26
N MET A 113 -8.17 -11.53 -2.64
CA MET A 113 -7.96 -11.43 -1.20
C MET A 113 -8.10 -9.96 -0.76
N LEU A 114 -8.46 -9.75 0.49
CA LEU A 114 -8.69 -8.44 1.10
C LEU A 114 -7.55 -8.03 2.06
N GLY A 115 -6.46 -8.80 2.08
CA GLY A 115 -5.44 -8.68 3.11
C GLY A 115 -5.80 -9.48 4.36
N HIS A 116 -5.02 -9.31 5.44
CA HIS A 116 -5.19 -10.04 6.69
C HIS A 116 -4.87 -9.17 7.92
N TYR A 117 -5.63 -9.37 9.00
CA TYR A 117 -5.41 -8.75 10.31
C TYR A 117 -4.97 -9.78 11.36
N THR A 118 -4.10 -10.70 10.97
CA THR A 118 -3.53 -11.69 11.90
C THR A 118 -2.11 -11.30 12.31
N LYS A 119 -1.70 -11.68 13.51
CA LYS A 119 -0.32 -11.47 13.98
C LYS A 119 0.71 -12.10 13.05
N GLU A 120 0.41 -13.27 12.50
CA GLU A 120 1.26 -13.95 11.52
C GLU A 120 1.42 -13.12 10.24
N ALA A 121 0.33 -12.56 9.71
CA ALA A 121 0.37 -11.72 8.52
C ALA A 121 1.19 -10.45 8.74
N MET A 122 1.05 -9.80 9.91
CA MET A 122 1.84 -8.62 10.29
C MET A 122 3.34 -8.95 10.42
N GLN A 123 3.67 -10.08 11.03
CA GLN A 123 5.05 -10.55 11.13
C GLN A 123 5.64 -10.87 9.74
N ASN A 124 4.87 -11.52 8.86
CA ASN A 124 5.30 -11.81 7.50
C ASN A 124 5.51 -10.53 6.68
N ALA A 125 4.64 -9.53 6.81
CA ALA A 125 4.79 -8.24 6.18
C ALA A 125 6.08 -7.54 6.66
N ARG A 126 6.33 -7.55 7.97
CA ARG A 126 7.58 -7.00 8.55
C ARG A 126 8.82 -7.70 7.99
N MET A 127 8.82 -9.05 7.98
CA MET A 127 9.94 -9.83 7.42
C MET A 127 10.16 -9.53 5.94
N LEU A 128 9.10 -9.32 5.16
CA LEU A 128 9.20 -8.91 3.77
C LEU A 128 9.89 -7.55 3.65
N THR A 129 9.44 -6.56 4.40
CA THR A 129 10.05 -5.22 4.43
C THR A 129 11.53 -5.26 4.86
N GLU A 130 11.89 -6.08 5.85
CA GLU A 130 13.28 -6.29 6.27
C GLU A 130 14.14 -6.86 5.13
N ASN A 131 13.61 -7.84 4.40
CA ASN A 131 14.30 -8.45 3.25
C ASN A 131 14.45 -7.46 2.08
N GLU A 132 13.40 -6.71 1.75
CA GLU A 132 13.41 -5.70 0.70
C GLU A 132 14.42 -4.59 1.02
N LEU A 133 14.44 -4.09 2.26
CA LEU A 133 15.42 -3.11 2.72
C LEU A 133 16.85 -3.67 2.64
N ALA A 134 17.07 -4.91 3.08
CA ALA A 134 18.37 -5.55 3.00
C ALA A 134 18.87 -5.75 1.54
N VAL A 135 17.95 -5.96 0.59
CA VAL A 135 18.29 -6.01 -0.85
C VAL A 135 18.59 -4.61 -1.37
N LEU A 136 17.76 -3.62 -1.03
CA LEU A 136 17.95 -2.21 -1.42
C LEU A 136 19.33 -1.70 -0.98
N GLU A 137 19.72 -1.96 0.26
CA GLU A 137 20.99 -1.52 0.85
C GLU A 137 22.24 -2.18 0.24
N ARG A 138 22.09 -3.17 -0.65
CA ARG A 138 23.22 -3.76 -1.43
C ARG A 138 23.53 -3.01 -2.70
N TYR A 139 22.68 -2.11 -3.15
CA TYR A 139 22.93 -1.32 -4.36
C TYR A 139 23.92 -0.19 -4.08
N ASP A 140 24.90 -0.04 -4.98
CA ASP A 140 25.84 1.09 -4.99
C ASP A 140 25.10 2.36 -5.46
N TYR A 141 24.73 3.20 -4.51
CA TYR A 141 23.92 4.42 -4.72
C TYR A 141 24.53 5.35 -5.78
N ASP A 142 25.87 5.51 -5.81
CA ASP A 142 26.58 6.37 -6.75
C ASP A 142 26.53 5.87 -8.20
N LYS A 143 26.14 4.62 -8.40
CA LYS A 143 25.93 4.03 -9.73
C LYS A 143 24.52 4.21 -10.25
N LEU A 144 23.57 4.52 -9.42
CA LEU A 144 22.19 4.79 -9.81
C LEU A 144 22.08 6.12 -10.57
N ASN A 145 21.05 6.30 -11.37
CA ASN A 145 20.72 7.60 -11.95
C ASN A 145 19.82 8.40 -10.99
N GLU A 146 19.59 9.68 -11.26
CA GLU A 146 18.83 10.57 -10.38
C GLU A 146 17.41 10.08 -10.08
N GLU A 147 16.68 9.49 -11.06
CA GLU A 147 15.36 8.93 -10.86
C GLU A 147 15.42 7.69 -9.93
N GLN A 148 16.46 6.87 -10.08
CA GLN A 148 16.68 5.68 -9.27
C GLN A 148 17.16 6.02 -7.86
N GLN A 149 17.99 7.04 -7.72
CA GLN A 149 18.42 7.56 -6.42
C GLN A 149 17.23 8.11 -5.63
N LEU A 150 16.34 8.87 -6.27
CA LEU A 150 15.11 9.33 -5.64
C LEU A 150 14.23 8.15 -5.19
N ALA A 151 14.07 7.12 -6.02
CA ALA A 151 13.32 5.93 -5.65
C ALA A 151 13.96 5.18 -4.47
N TYR A 152 15.30 5.09 -4.47
CA TYR A 152 16.07 4.52 -3.36
C TYR A 152 15.81 5.28 -2.06
N ASP A 153 15.94 6.60 -2.07
CA ASP A 153 15.80 7.45 -0.88
C ASP A 153 14.39 7.32 -0.27
N VAL A 154 13.38 7.29 -1.13
CA VAL A 154 11.99 7.13 -0.69
C VAL A 154 11.78 5.77 -0.07
N LEU A 155 12.13 4.68 -0.76
CA LEU A 155 11.95 3.32 -0.26
C LEU A 155 12.74 3.08 1.03
N HIS A 156 14.00 3.51 1.06
CA HIS A 156 14.86 3.40 2.22
C HIS A 156 14.28 4.13 3.45
N THR A 157 13.80 5.35 3.25
CA THR A 157 13.20 6.15 4.33
C THR A 157 11.93 5.50 4.85
N VAL A 158 11.01 5.11 3.96
CA VAL A 158 9.73 4.52 4.33
C VAL A 158 9.95 3.19 5.04
N TRP A 159 10.73 2.28 4.46
CA TRP A 159 10.96 0.97 5.07
C TRP A 159 11.71 1.05 6.40
N LYS A 160 12.69 1.95 6.54
CA LYS A 160 13.32 2.19 7.85
C LYS A 160 12.34 2.73 8.87
N GLN A 161 11.44 3.62 8.46
CA GLN A 161 10.42 4.15 9.34
C GLN A 161 9.43 3.05 9.77
N ASP A 162 8.96 2.22 8.84
CA ASP A 162 8.06 1.12 9.12
C ASP A 162 8.69 0.09 10.07
N LEU A 163 9.99 -0.18 9.92
CA LEU A 163 10.73 -1.10 10.77
C LEU A 163 11.16 -0.50 12.11
N SER A 164 11.17 0.82 12.28
CA SER A 164 11.62 1.49 13.50
C SER A 164 10.66 1.30 14.68
N GLY A 165 9.42 0.94 14.41
CA GLY A 165 8.39 0.71 15.42
C GLY A 165 8.41 -0.74 15.93
N ASP A 166 9.06 -1.02 17.06
CA ASP A 166 8.89 -2.30 17.72
C ASP A 166 7.54 -2.36 18.44
N ASN A 167 6.75 -3.41 18.15
CA ASN A 167 5.45 -3.70 18.79
C ASN A 167 4.38 -2.61 18.62
N VAL A 168 4.34 -1.92 17.47
CA VAL A 168 3.29 -0.92 17.16
C VAL A 168 2.09 -1.52 16.44
N ASP A 169 2.11 -2.79 16.08
CA ASP A 169 1.02 -3.44 15.34
C ASP A 169 -0.33 -3.34 16.07
N GLU A 170 -0.31 -3.48 17.39
CA GLU A 170 -1.51 -3.37 18.22
C GLU A 170 -2.06 -1.92 18.33
N TYR A 171 -1.31 -0.92 17.90
CA TYR A 171 -1.80 0.47 17.85
C TYR A 171 -2.54 0.81 16.54
N GLN A 172 -2.58 -0.10 15.57
CA GLN A 172 -3.41 0.07 14.39
C GLN A 172 -4.89 0.16 14.80
N GLU A 173 -5.64 1.03 14.13
CA GLU A 173 -7.07 1.22 14.35
C GLU A 173 -7.86 0.82 13.09
N PRO A 174 -8.07 -0.49 12.84
CA PRO A 174 -8.77 -0.96 11.65
C PRO A 174 -10.24 -0.51 11.60
N LEU A 175 -10.83 -0.22 12.76
CA LEU A 175 -12.18 0.32 12.87
C LEU A 175 -12.14 1.75 13.42
N SER A 176 -12.68 2.69 12.68
CA SER A 176 -12.82 4.08 13.12
C SER A 176 -14.00 4.75 12.40
N PRO A 177 -14.63 5.80 12.99
CA PRO A 177 -15.82 6.41 12.41
C PRO A 177 -15.62 7.03 11.01
N THR A 178 -14.42 7.44 10.67
CA THR A 178 -14.14 8.15 9.40
C THR A 178 -13.31 7.36 8.41
N THR A 179 -12.30 6.64 8.88
CA THR A 179 -11.30 5.95 8.05
C THR A 179 -11.25 4.45 8.32
N GLY A 180 -12.15 3.94 9.14
CA GLY A 180 -12.20 2.50 9.44
C GLY A 180 -12.65 1.66 8.26
N THR A 181 -12.26 0.40 8.27
CA THR A 181 -12.59 -0.58 7.23
C THR A 181 -14.10 -0.68 6.99
N GLN A 182 -14.91 -0.59 8.03
CA GLN A 182 -16.39 -0.64 7.91
C GLN A 182 -16.97 0.50 7.08
N THR A 183 -16.27 1.63 6.97
CA THR A 183 -16.70 2.76 6.15
C THR A 183 -16.03 2.78 4.79
N GLN A 184 -14.75 2.43 4.72
CA GLN A 184 -13.97 2.54 3.49
C GLN A 184 -14.18 1.37 2.52
N LEU A 185 -14.24 0.14 3.03
CA LEU A 185 -14.37 -1.04 2.17
C LEU A 185 -15.63 -1.01 1.28
N PRO A 186 -16.85 -0.64 1.78
CA PRO A 186 -18.00 -0.51 0.92
C PRO A 186 -17.83 0.53 -0.19
N VAL A 187 -17.22 1.68 0.11
CA VAL A 187 -16.97 2.74 -0.87
C VAL A 187 -16.03 2.24 -1.96
N ILE A 188 -14.91 1.65 -1.55
CA ILE A 188 -13.91 1.12 -2.48
C ILE A 188 -14.52 0.03 -3.38
N LEU A 189 -15.37 -0.83 -2.84
CA LEU A 189 -16.03 -1.88 -3.61
C LEU A 189 -17.04 -1.33 -4.63
N THR A 190 -17.69 -0.17 -4.40
CA THR A 190 -18.58 0.42 -5.41
C THR A 190 -17.83 1.09 -6.56
N GLU A 191 -16.56 1.40 -6.37
CA GLU A 191 -15.70 1.96 -7.41
C GLU A 191 -14.86 0.89 -8.13
N TYR A 192 -15.09 -0.40 -7.85
CA TYR A 192 -14.38 -1.50 -8.48
C TYR A 192 -14.64 -1.53 -9.99
N HIS A 193 -13.58 -1.70 -10.78
CA HIS A 193 -13.67 -1.66 -12.23
C HIS A 193 -13.95 -3.04 -12.83
N PHE A 194 -15.03 -3.15 -13.59
CA PHE A 194 -15.40 -4.36 -14.33
C PHE A 194 -14.90 -4.27 -15.77
N TRP A 195 -13.69 -4.76 -16.01
CA TRP A 195 -13.05 -4.73 -17.32
C TRP A 195 -13.51 -5.86 -18.24
N ASP A 196 -13.81 -7.01 -17.66
CA ASP A 196 -14.16 -8.25 -18.33
C ASP A 196 -14.89 -9.20 -17.35
N LYS A 197 -15.19 -10.42 -17.82
CA LYS A 197 -15.85 -11.43 -16.99
C LYS A 197 -14.98 -11.87 -15.80
N GLU A 198 -13.66 -11.94 -15.96
CA GLU A 198 -12.74 -12.36 -14.89
C GLU A 198 -12.76 -11.35 -13.73
N SER A 199 -12.81 -10.06 -14.01
CA SER A 199 -12.94 -9.02 -12.99
C SER A 199 -14.26 -9.10 -12.22
N VAL A 200 -15.36 -9.48 -12.89
CA VAL A 200 -16.65 -9.75 -12.21
C VAL A 200 -16.55 -10.98 -11.31
N ASP A 201 -15.99 -12.07 -11.80
CA ASP A 201 -15.82 -13.30 -11.02
C ASP A 201 -14.90 -13.06 -9.80
N THR A 202 -13.85 -12.26 -9.97
CA THR A 202 -12.96 -11.82 -8.88
C THR A 202 -13.70 -10.99 -7.83
N TYR A 203 -14.51 -10.01 -8.27
CA TYR A 203 -15.32 -9.19 -7.38
C TYR A 203 -16.27 -10.02 -6.51
N LEU A 204 -16.98 -10.98 -7.12
CA LEU A 204 -17.88 -11.87 -6.38
C LEU A 204 -17.12 -12.71 -5.34
N GLN A 205 -15.90 -13.14 -5.65
CA GLN A 205 -15.06 -13.86 -4.70
C GLN A 205 -14.56 -12.94 -3.56
N LEU A 206 -14.25 -11.68 -3.85
CA LEU A 206 -13.90 -10.69 -2.82
C LEU A 206 -15.06 -10.46 -1.85
N LEU A 207 -16.30 -10.32 -2.35
CA LEU A 207 -17.48 -10.18 -1.50
C LEU A 207 -17.66 -11.38 -0.56
N GLN A 208 -17.39 -12.60 -1.02
CA GLN A 208 -17.49 -13.82 -0.20
C GLN A 208 -16.44 -13.86 0.92
N LYS A 209 -15.34 -13.13 0.81
CA LYS A 209 -14.28 -13.08 1.82
C LYS A 209 -14.48 -12.00 2.87
N ILE A 210 -15.45 -11.09 2.70
CA ILE A 210 -15.71 -10.01 3.65
C ILE A 210 -16.00 -10.54 5.07
N PRO A 211 -16.83 -11.58 5.27
CA PRO A 211 -17.08 -12.09 6.62
C PRO A 211 -15.79 -12.54 7.31
N ASP A 212 -14.98 -13.38 6.66
CA ASP A 212 -13.73 -13.90 7.22
C ASP A 212 -12.76 -12.75 7.57
N TYR A 213 -12.67 -11.74 6.69
CA TYR A 213 -11.84 -10.56 6.89
C TYR A 213 -12.28 -9.73 8.11
N PHE A 214 -13.58 -9.56 8.32
CA PHE A 214 -14.08 -8.88 9.52
C PHE A 214 -13.94 -9.74 10.78
N ASP A 215 -13.99 -11.05 10.70
CA ASP A 215 -13.72 -11.94 11.83
C ASP A 215 -12.27 -11.83 12.30
N GLU A 216 -11.30 -11.66 11.39
CA GLU A 216 -9.91 -11.35 11.73
C GLU A 216 -9.82 -9.98 12.44
N ILE A 217 -10.48 -8.94 11.93
CA ILE A 217 -10.53 -7.61 12.57
C ILE A 217 -11.14 -7.68 13.97
N ILE A 218 -12.23 -8.42 14.15
CA ILE A 218 -12.86 -8.61 15.46
C ILE A 218 -11.89 -9.29 16.42
N THR A 219 -11.19 -10.31 15.96
CA THR A 219 -10.18 -11.02 16.77
C THR A 219 -9.04 -10.08 17.17
N PHE A 220 -8.56 -9.26 16.26
CA PHE A 220 -7.54 -8.26 16.50
C PHE A 220 -8.01 -7.21 17.53
N GLU A 221 -9.21 -6.67 17.37
CA GLU A 221 -9.80 -5.70 18.32
C GLU A 221 -10.04 -6.31 19.72
N GLN A 222 -10.38 -7.59 19.80
CA GLN A 222 -10.47 -8.31 21.07
C GLN A 222 -9.12 -8.42 21.77
N GLN A 223 -8.05 -8.63 21.04
CA GLN A 223 -6.70 -8.66 21.57
C GLN A 223 -6.29 -7.27 22.07
N ARG A 224 -6.49 -6.21 21.28
CA ARG A 224 -6.26 -4.82 21.70
C ARG A 224 -7.04 -4.46 22.97
N SER A 225 -8.27 -4.94 23.10
CA SER A 225 -9.09 -4.72 24.28
C SER A 225 -8.47 -5.34 25.53
N LYS A 226 -7.90 -6.55 25.43
CA LYS A 226 -7.21 -7.22 26.56
C LYS A 226 -5.96 -6.45 27.01
N GLU A 227 -5.32 -5.76 26.09
CA GLU A 227 -4.11 -4.95 26.32
C GLU A 227 -4.41 -3.51 26.74
N GLY A 228 -5.71 -3.14 26.84
CA GLY A 228 -6.13 -1.80 27.23
C GLY A 228 -6.04 -0.76 26.11
N LEU A 229 -5.85 -1.20 24.86
CA LEU A 229 -5.70 -0.35 23.67
C LEU A 229 -7.03 -0.15 22.90
N PHE A 230 -8.14 -0.63 23.44
CA PHE A 230 -9.43 -0.53 22.76
C PHE A 230 -9.91 0.92 22.64
N MET A 231 -10.67 1.19 21.61
CA MET A 231 -11.26 2.50 21.32
C MET A 231 -12.16 3.00 22.44
N SER A 232 -12.46 4.31 22.47
CA SER A 232 -13.38 4.90 23.44
C SER A 232 -14.81 4.34 23.27
N LYS A 233 -15.58 4.32 24.37
CA LYS A 233 -17.00 3.91 24.33
C LYS A 233 -17.81 4.71 23.31
N ARG A 234 -17.54 6.00 23.16
CA ARG A 234 -18.18 6.86 22.16
C ARG A 234 -17.85 6.40 20.75
N THR A 235 -16.57 6.20 20.45
CA THR A 235 -16.11 5.71 19.14
C THR A 235 -16.77 4.38 18.78
N ALA A 236 -16.79 3.42 19.71
CA ALA A 236 -17.46 2.13 19.51
C ALA A 236 -18.95 2.29 19.23
N GLN A 237 -19.64 3.19 19.94
CA GLN A 237 -21.07 3.45 19.73
C GLN A 237 -21.34 4.07 18.37
N ASP A 238 -20.49 4.99 17.92
CA ASP A 238 -20.60 5.62 16.61
C ASP A 238 -20.42 4.57 15.48
N ILE A 239 -19.44 3.68 15.58
CA ILE A 239 -19.22 2.58 14.64
C ILE A 239 -20.41 1.62 14.61
N ILE A 240 -20.94 1.22 15.77
CA ILE A 240 -22.12 0.35 15.87
C ILE A 240 -23.32 1.00 15.18
N THR A 241 -23.50 2.30 15.36
CA THR A 241 -24.59 3.05 14.73
C THR A 241 -24.43 3.06 13.21
N GLN A 242 -23.25 3.36 12.70
CA GLN A 242 -22.92 3.32 11.27
C GLN A 242 -23.23 1.94 10.66
N CYS A 243 -22.76 0.87 11.29
CA CYS A 243 -23.00 -0.49 10.79
C CYS A 243 -24.50 -0.82 10.77
N LYS A 244 -25.26 -0.42 11.80
CA LYS A 244 -26.71 -0.63 11.84
C LYS A 244 -27.44 0.15 10.76
N GLU A 245 -27.08 1.41 10.55
CA GLU A 245 -27.66 2.25 9.51
C GLU A 245 -27.33 1.71 8.11
N PHE A 246 -26.11 1.23 7.91
CA PHE A 246 -25.69 0.64 6.64
C PHE A 246 -26.54 -0.56 6.22
N VAL A 247 -26.99 -1.40 7.16
CA VAL A 247 -27.78 -2.60 6.87
C VAL A 247 -29.29 -2.37 6.98
N ALA A 248 -29.75 -1.22 7.51
CA ALA A 248 -31.15 -1.00 7.85
C ALA A 248 -32.09 -0.94 6.64
N LEU A 249 -31.61 -0.45 5.50
CA LEU A 249 -32.39 -0.26 4.27
C LEU A 249 -31.61 -0.80 3.07
N PRO A 250 -31.54 -2.13 2.90
CA PRO A 250 -30.72 -2.76 1.85
C PRO A 250 -31.05 -2.23 0.45
N GLU A 251 -32.32 -1.98 0.13
CA GLU A 251 -32.79 -1.49 -1.17
C GLU A 251 -32.35 -0.05 -1.48
N LYS A 252 -31.89 0.71 -0.47
CA LYS A 252 -31.34 2.06 -0.63
C LYS A 252 -29.83 2.10 -0.41
N ASN A 253 -29.24 0.95 -0.12
CA ASN A 253 -27.81 0.87 0.10
C ASN A 253 -27.07 1.19 -1.20
N PHE A 254 -26.10 2.10 -1.13
CA PHE A 254 -25.36 2.53 -2.30
C PHE A 254 -24.58 1.39 -2.98
N MET A 255 -24.18 0.37 -2.26
CA MET A 255 -23.57 -0.84 -2.87
C MET A 255 -24.54 -1.62 -3.77
N ILE A 256 -25.85 -1.41 -3.64
CA ILE A 256 -26.87 -2.04 -4.50
C ILE A 256 -27.31 -1.06 -5.58
N THR A 257 -27.42 0.23 -5.26
CA THR A 257 -27.97 1.24 -6.18
C THR A 257 -26.95 1.78 -7.16
N THR A 258 -25.67 1.55 -6.96
CA THR A 258 -24.59 1.97 -7.88
C THR A 258 -24.45 1.01 -9.07
N PHE A 259 -24.87 -0.23 -8.94
CA PHE A 259 -24.89 -1.25 -10.00
C PHE A 259 -26.33 -1.42 -10.52
#